data_5da6f41865c5db1fcd3e26b9242a60d4
#
_entry.id   5da6f41865c5db1fcd3e26b9242a60d4
#
_cell.length_a   1.000
_cell.length_b   1.000
_cell.length_c   1.000
_cell.angle_alpha   90.00
_cell.angle_beta   90.00
_cell.angle_gamma   90.00
#
_symmetry.space_group_name_H-M   'P 1'
#
loop_
_entity.id
_entity.type
_entity.pdbx_description
1 polymer ?
#
loop_
_entity_poly.entity_id
_entity_poly.type
_entity_poly.pdbx_seq_one_letter_code
_entity_poly.pdbx_strand_id
1 'polypeptide(L)'
;MSSPIADLHIASEELLPTPSELRAEVPATPAESDVIARSRAVVRDIVHGRDDRLMVVTGPCSIHDPAAALEYAQRLRAAAARVDDALFLVMRVYFEKPRTRLGWKGMIYDPDLDGRGDIHKGLLSARRLLVECARLGVPAASEILDLATPQYYAELLSWGAIGARTTESPLHRQMASALSAPLGFKNPTSGKLQTAVDAILVAAQSHRFPSISLDGRAIVVTTTGNPDCHLILRGGESGPNHDAASVAAAVAALRAAGVPPRVMIDCSHANSGGDFRRQPQVAADVAAQIAGGGKDIFGVMLESHLVEGRQNLGSDPATLCYGQSITDGCIGWEATVGVLDQLAEAVRARRRLRGTGA
;
A
#
# COMPACT_ATOMS: atom_id res chain seq x y z
N MET A 1 11.98 -39.81 -10.06
CA MET A 1 11.96 -39.97 -11.54
C MET A 1 11.09 -38.84 -12.07
N SER A 2 11.68 -37.91 -12.86
CA SER A 2 10.91 -36.84 -13.49
C SER A 2 9.95 -37.44 -14.52
N SER A 3 8.68 -37.02 -14.49
CA SER A 3 7.70 -37.37 -15.49
C SER A 3 8.08 -36.75 -16.83
N PRO A 4 8.00 -37.47 -17.98
CA PRO A 4 8.32 -36.88 -19.29
C PRO A 4 7.33 -35.79 -19.73
N ILE A 5 6.30 -35.51 -18.93
CA ILE A 5 5.24 -34.55 -19.25
C ILE A 5 5.01 -33.52 -18.15
N ALA A 6 5.78 -33.55 -17.04
CA ALA A 6 5.64 -32.63 -15.91
C ALA A 6 7.01 -32.16 -15.43
N ASP A 7 7.05 -30.95 -14.91
CA ASP A 7 8.22 -30.35 -14.25
C ASP A 7 9.48 -30.19 -15.15
N LEU A 8 9.29 -30.17 -16.47
CA LEU A 8 10.38 -30.12 -17.45
C LEU A 8 11.23 -28.83 -17.38
N HIS A 9 10.70 -27.79 -16.76
CA HIS A 9 11.35 -26.48 -16.63
C HIS A 9 11.59 -26.08 -15.17
N ILE A 10 11.40 -27.02 -14.21
CA ILE A 10 11.73 -26.82 -12.81
C ILE A 10 13.13 -27.35 -12.55
N ALA A 11 14.03 -26.44 -12.16
CA ALA A 11 15.42 -26.80 -11.86
C ALA A 11 15.58 -27.37 -10.44
N SER A 12 14.82 -26.83 -9.48
CA SER A 12 14.83 -27.26 -8.07
C SER A 12 13.55 -26.86 -7.37
N GLU A 13 13.23 -27.55 -6.30
CA GLU A 13 12.13 -27.23 -5.39
C GLU A 13 12.69 -27.11 -3.98
N GLU A 14 12.21 -26.13 -3.22
CA GLU A 14 12.56 -25.88 -1.82
C GLU A 14 11.28 -25.68 -1.02
N LEU A 15 11.21 -26.27 0.17
CA LEU A 15 10.08 -26.10 1.07
C LEU A 15 10.23 -24.79 1.84
N LEU A 16 9.23 -23.94 1.76
CA LEU A 16 9.11 -22.81 2.67
C LEU A 16 8.53 -23.27 4.02
N PRO A 17 8.87 -22.59 5.13
CA PRO A 17 8.15 -22.80 6.37
C PRO A 17 6.67 -22.51 6.15
N THR A 18 5.82 -23.15 6.93
CA THR A 18 4.38 -22.84 6.90
C THR A 18 4.12 -21.44 7.45
N PRO A 19 3.02 -20.79 7.09
CA PRO A 19 2.64 -19.50 7.70
C PRO A 19 2.56 -19.56 9.23
N SER A 20 2.10 -20.68 9.82
CA SER A 20 2.04 -20.86 11.29
C SER A 20 3.43 -20.95 11.93
N GLU A 21 4.38 -21.63 11.31
CA GLU A 21 5.77 -21.69 11.79
C GLU A 21 6.41 -20.30 11.78
N LEU A 22 6.24 -19.53 10.69
CA LEU A 22 6.78 -18.18 10.62
C LEU A 22 6.12 -17.24 11.64
N ARG A 23 4.82 -17.39 11.89
CA ARG A 23 4.12 -16.64 12.94
C ARG A 23 4.60 -17.01 14.34
N ALA A 24 4.96 -18.27 14.58
CA ALA A 24 5.52 -18.72 15.85
C ALA A 24 6.95 -18.20 16.06
N GLU A 25 7.73 -18.07 15.00
CA GLU A 25 9.09 -17.52 15.06
C GLU A 25 9.08 -15.99 15.32
N VAL A 26 8.14 -15.25 14.70
CA VAL A 26 7.98 -13.81 14.89
C VAL A 26 6.53 -13.52 15.27
N PRO A 27 6.14 -13.75 16.52
CA PRO A 27 4.78 -13.53 16.99
C PRO A 27 4.50 -12.04 17.16
N ALA A 28 3.27 -11.63 16.84
CA ALA A 28 2.73 -10.35 17.30
C ALA A 28 2.11 -10.55 18.71
N THR A 29 2.46 -9.68 19.63
CA THR A 29 1.83 -9.66 20.97
C THR A 29 0.38 -9.15 20.89
N PRO A 30 -0.43 -9.35 21.96
CA PRO A 30 -1.76 -8.74 22.02
C PRO A 30 -1.75 -7.22 21.83
N ALA A 31 -0.75 -6.51 22.37
CA ALA A 31 -0.64 -5.06 22.23
C ALA A 31 -0.41 -4.63 20.77
N GLU A 32 0.46 -5.33 20.03
CA GLU A 32 0.69 -5.09 18.61
C GLU A 32 -0.54 -5.43 17.77
N SER A 33 -1.22 -6.54 18.08
CA SER A 33 -2.48 -6.92 17.43
C SER A 33 -3.58 -5.87 17.64
N ASP A 34 -3.66 -5.28 18.82
CA ASP A 34 -4.59 -4.19 19.15
C ASP A 34 -4.29 -2.91 18.34
N VAL A 35 -3.01 -2.58 18.13
CA VAL A 35 -2.62 -1.44 17.25
C VAL A 35 -3.14 -1.67 15.84
N ILE A 36 -2.96 -2.87 15.29
CA ILE A 36 -3.40 -3.21 13.94
C ILE A 36 -4.92 -3.18 13.85
N ALA A 37 -5.63 -3.78 14.80
CA ALA A 37 -7.09 -3.83 14.81
C ALA A 37 -7.71 -2.41 14.89
N ARG A 38 -7.20 -1.55 15.79
CA ARG A 38 -7.63 -0.16 15.89
C ARG A 38 -7.33 0.63 14.62
N SER A 39 -6.15 0.44 14.04
CA SER A 39 -5.77 1.11 12.80
C SER A 39 -6.69 0.73 11.63
N ARG A 40 -7.05 -0.54 11.50
CA ARG A 40 -8.04 -0.99 10.49
C ARG A 40 -9.40 -0.34 10.69
N ALA A 41 -9.85 -0.21 11.95
CA ALA A 41 -11.12 0.45 12.26
C ALA A 41 -11.08 1.93 11.85
N VAL A 42 -10.00 2.65 12.17
CA VAL A 42 -9.81 4.05 11.75
C VAL A 42 -9.78 4.17 10.23
N VAL A 43 -9.02 3.33 9.52
CA VAL A 43 -9.00 3.35 8.05
C VAL A 43 -10.39 3.12 7.47
N ARG A 44 -11.14 2.15 7.99
CA ARG A 44 -12.53 1.89 7.59
C ARG A 44 -13.42 3.12 7.80
N ASP A 45 -13.31 3.77 8.95
CA ASP A 45 -14.11 4.95 9.27
C ASP A 45 -13.77 6.13 8.34
N ILE A 46 -12.49 6.31 8.00
CA ILE A 46 -12.06 7.32 7.03
C ILE A 46 -12.60 6.99 5.63
N VAL A 47 -12.48 5.77 5.15
CA VAL A 47 -12.98 5.34 3.83
C VAL A 47 -14.49 5.59 3.70
N HIS A 48 -15.24 5.27 4.74
CA HIS A 48 -16.70 5.44 4.77
C HIS A 48 -17.17 6.84 5.25
N GLY A 49 -16.23 7.76 5.53
CA GLY A 49 -16.55 9.16 5.86
C GLY A 49 -17.08 9.38 7.27
N ARG A 50 -16.93 8.42 8.18
CA ARG A 50 -17.27 8.54 9.61
C ARG A 50 -16.18 9.27 10.40
N ASP A 51 -14.92 9.15 9.97
CA ASP A 51 -13.78 9.94 10.43
C ASP A 51 -13.40 10.93 9.31
N ASP A 52 -13.28 12.21 9.63
CA ASP A 52 -13.02 13.26 8.66
C ASP A 52 -11.54 13.58 8.47
N ARG A 53 -10.64 12.88 9.16
CA ARG A 53 -9.19 12.97 8.93
C ARG A 53 -8.84 12.50 7.51
N LEU A 54 -7.74 13.00 7.00
CA LEU A 54 -7.17 12.55 5.75
C LEU A 54 -6.17 11.42 6.02
N MET A 55 -6.35 10.27 5.38
CA MET A 55 -5.38 9.18 5.42
C MET A 55 -4.17 9.52 4.53
N VAL A 56 -2.95 9.37 5.07
CA VAL A 56 -1.72 9.55 4.28
C VAL A 56 -0.90 8.27 4.35
N VAL A 57 -0.80 7.57 3.21
CA VAL A 57 0.08 6.41 3.05
C VAL A 57 1.42 6.91 2.52
N THR A 58 2.47 6.88 3.33
CA THR A 58 3.78 7.43 2.96
C THR A 58 4.92 6.52 3.39
N GLY A 59 5.94 6.42 2.57
CA GLY A 59 7.13 5.60 2.80
C GLY A 59 7.84 5.21 1.51
N PRO A 60 8.90 4.40 1.61
CA PRO A 60 9.73 4.01 0.46
C PRO A 60 8.91 3.39 -0.68
N CYS A 61 9.36 3.60 -1.92
CA CYS A 61 8.80 2.91 -3.09
C CYS A 61 8.82 1.40 -2.89
N SER A 62 9.94 0.88 -2.34
CA SER A 62 10.10 -0.50 -1.89
C SER A 62 11.05 -0.56 -0.71
N ILE A 63 10.86 -1.55 0.14
CA ILE A 63 11.76 -1.84 1.25
C ILE A 63 12.88 -2.75 0.72
N HIS A 64 14.14 -2.29 0.82
CA HIS A 64 15.33 -3.08 0.55
C HIS A 64 16.28 -3.10 1.76
N ASP A 65 16.16 -2.13 2.64
CA ASP A 65 16.93 -2.00 3.87
C ASP A 65 15.97 -1.88 5.07
N PRO A 66 15.82 -2.94 5.88
CA PRO A 66 14.96 -2.92 7.06
C PRO A 66 15.38 -1.89 8.11
N ALA A 67 16.68 -1.58 8.24
CA ALA A 67 17.16 -0.59 9.22
C ALA A 67 16.72 0.83 8.83
N ALA A 68 16.89 1.19 7.56
CA ALA A 68 16.43 2.48 7.04
C ALA A 68 14.89 2.59 7.10
N ALA A 69 14.18 1.48 6.87
CA ALA A 69 12.73 1.44 6.99
C ALA A 69 12.27 1.66 8.44
N LEU A 70 12.95 1.07 9.42
CA LEU A 70 12.64 1.25 10.84
C LEU A 70 12.93 2.69 11.30
N GLU A 71 14.01 3.30 10.85
CA GLU A 71 14.28 4.72 11.10
C GLU A 71 13.18 5.60 10.49
N TYR A 72 12.74 5.29 9.27
CA TYR A 72 11.61 6.00 8.65
C TYR A 72 10.34 5.87 9.50
N ALA A 73 10.03 4.67 10.02
CA ALA A 73 8.90 4.44 10.92
C ALA A 73 8.97 5.29 12.19
N GLN A 74 10.14 5.39 12.82
CA GLN A 74 10.37 6.20 14.00
C GLN A 74 10.13 7.69 13.72
N ARG A 75 10.65 8.21 12.61
CA ARG A 75 10.43 9.58 12.17
C ARG A 75 8.96 9.84 11.84
N LEU A 76 8.28 8.89 11.19
CA LEU A 76 6.87 8.99 10.85
C LEU A 76 5.99 9.01 12.12
N ARG A 77 6.33 8.21 13.13
CA ARG A 77 5.69 8.25 14.46
C ARG A 77 5.76 9.62 15.10
N ALA A 78 6.96 10.23 15.08
CA ALA A 78 7.16 11.56 15.64
C ALA A 78 6.39 12.63 14.87
N ALA A 79 6.33 12.53 13.52
CA ALA A 79 5.54 13.42 12.70
C ALA A 79 4.04 13.26 12.95
N ALA A 80 3.56 12.02 13.11
CA ALA A 80 2.15 11.73 13.36
C ALA A 80 1.61 12.46 14.59
N ALA A 81 2.38 12.53 15.69
CA ALA A 81 1.97 13.21 16.92
C ALA A 81 1.67 14.72 16.76
N ARG A 82 2.14 15.34 15.68
CA ARG A 82 1.90 16.78 15.41
C ARG A 82 0.66 17.04 14.56
N VAL A 83 0.15 16.02 13.88
CA VAL A 83 -0.90 16.14 12.87
C VAL A 83 -2.06 15.15 13.06
N ASP A 84 -2.10 14.44 14.17
CA ASP A 84 -3.08 13.38 14.47
C ASP A 84 -4.53 13.87 14.56
N ASP A 85 -4.70 15.16 14.86
CA ASP A 85 -6.01 15.83 14.79
C ASP A 85 -6.57 15.86 13.36
N ALA A 86 -5.71 15.95 12.33
CA ALA A 86 -6.10 16.18 10.95
C ALA A 86 -5.76 15.00 10.00
N LEU A 87 -4.67 14.30 10.27
CA LEU A 87 -4.18 13.23 9.42
C LEU A 87 -4.15 11.88 10.17
N PHE A 88 -4.33 10.80 9.42
CA PHE A 88 -4.03 9.45 9.87
C PHE A 88 -2.89 8.90 9.01
N LEU A 89 -1.70 8.80 9.60
CA LEU A 89 -0.49 8.38 8.88
C LEU A 89 -0.36 6.86 8.90
N VAL A 90 -0.11 6.28 7.73
CA VAL A 90 0.13 4.84 7.52
C VAL A 90 1.45 4.69 6.77
N MET A 91 2.37 3.87 7.29
CA MET A 91 3.65 3.64 6.64
C MET A 91 3.50 2.70 5.45
N ARG A 92 4.02 3.12 4.31
CA ARG A 92 4.15 2.30 3.12
C ARG A 92 5.36 1.35 3.28
N VAL A 93 5.11 0.04 3.31
CA VAL A 93 6.12 -1.03 3.46
C VAL A 93 5.97 -2.05 2.35
N TYR A 94 6.32 -1.68 1.13
CA TYR A 94 6.18 -2.53 -0.05
C TYR A 94 7.37 -3.47 -0.17
N PHE A 95 7.13 -4.76 0.01
CA PHE A 95 8.14 -5.81 0.02
C PHE A 95 8.32 -6.49 -1.34
N GLU A 96 7.37 -6.30 -2.25
CA GLU A 96 7.30 -6.91 -3.57
C GLU A 96 7.19 -5.83 -4.62
N LYS A 97 7.80 -6.05 -5.78
CA LYS A 97 7.77 -5.11 -6.91
C LYS A 97 7.33 -5.80 -8.19
N PRO A 98 6.20 -5.36 -8.78
CA PRO A 98 5.74 -5.89 -10.06
C PRO A 98 6.73 -5.47 -11.16
N ARG A 99 7.45 -6.43 -11.74
CA ARG A 99 8.41 -6.16 -12.81
C ARG A 99 7.81 -6.54 -14.16
N THR A 100 7.78 -5.58 -15.09
CA THR A 100 7.41 -5.83 -16.49
C THR A 100 8.60 -6.40 -17.28
N ARG A 101 9.82 -6.15 -16.79
CA ARG A 101 11.09 -6.66 -17.31
C ARG A 101 11.91 -7.26 -16.18
N LEU A 102 13.08 -7.83 -16.49
CA LEU A 102 14.01 -8.31 -15.46
C LEU A 102 14.39 -7.19 -14.48
N GLY A 103 14.65 -7.57 -13.25
CA GLY A 103 15.03 -6.65 -12.16
C GLY A 103 14.75 -7.24 -10.79
N TRP A 104 15.23 -6.58 -9.76
CA TRP A 104 14.99 -6.96 -8.36
C TRP A 104 13.49 -6.99 -8.06
N LYS A 105 13.00 -8.12 -7.57
CA LYS A 105 11.56 -8.39 -7.37
C LYS A 105 11.03 -7.95 -6.00
N GLY A 106 11.88 -7.40 -5.15
CA GLY A 106 11.53 -6.99 -3.78
C GLY A 106 12.22 -7.83 -2.71
N MET A 107 12.16 -7.34 -1.48
CA MET A 107 12.86 -7.92 -0.33
C MET A 107 12.42 -9.34 -0.02
N ILE A 108 11.16 -9.70 -0.25
CA ILE A 108 10.70 -11.08 -0.03
C ILE A 108 11.45 -12.05 -0.93
N TYR A 109 11.72 -11.67 -2.18
CA TYR A 109 12.38 -12.55 -3.15
C TYR A 109 13.91 -12.52 -3.09
N ASP A 110 14.50 -11.40 -2.71
CA ASP A 110 15.95 -11.22 -2.71
C ASP A 110 16.33 -10.20 -1.61
N PRO A 111 16.34 -10.65 -0.34
CA PRO A 111 16.59 -9.79 0.81
C PRO A 111 18.01 -9.28 0.91
N ASP A 112 18.98 -10.03 0.38
CA ASP A 112 20.41 -9.72 0.44
C ASP A 112 20.92 -8.94 -0.78
N LEU A 113 20.05 -8.72 -1.78
CA LEU A 113 20.39 -8.02 -3.04
C LEU A 113 21.50 -8.71 -3.84
N ASP A 114 21.68 -10.02 -3.68
CA ASP A 114 22.75 -10.83 -4.30
C ASP A 114 22.24 -11.79 -5.39
N GLY A 115 20.94 -11.79 -5.63
CA GLY A 115 20.27 -12.62 -6.64
C GLY A 115 20.13 -14.10 -6.27
N ARG A 116 20.48 -14.52 -5.05
CA ARG A 116 20.32 -15.92 -4.61
C ARG A 116 18.88 -16.30 -4.34
N GLY A 117 18.04 -15.33 -3.96
CA GLY A 117 16.60 -15.53 -3.84
C GLY A 117 16.19 -16.25 -2.55
N ASP A 118 16.75 -15.91 -1.40
CA ASP A 118 16.37 -16.47 -0.10
C ASP A 118 14.98 -15.96 0.35
N ILE A 119 13.93 -16.62 -0.16
CA ILE A 119 12.54 -16.23 0.10
C ILE A 119 12.17 -16.43 1.58
N HIS A 120 12.69 -17.47 2.24
CA HIS A 120 12.43 -17.67 3.67
C HIS A 120 12.93 -16.48 4.49
N LYS A 121 14.18 -16.07 4.30
CA LYS A 121 14.75 -14.89 4.94
C LYS A 121 13.98 -13.62 4.60
N GLY A 122 13.54 -13.49 3.35
CA GLY A 122 12.74 -12.35 2.89
C GLY A 122 11.39 -12.24 3.61
N LEU A 123 10.65 -13.34 3.73
CA LEU A 123 9.38 -13.41 4.47
C LEU A 123 9.58 -13.10 5.96
N LEU A 124 10.63 -13.65 6.56
CA LEU A 124 10.98 -13.41 7.97
C LEU A 124 11.30 -11.93 8.22
N SER A 125 12.09 -11.32 7.33
CA SER A 125 12.46 -9.91 7.41
C SER A 125 11.26 -8.99 7.25
N ALA A 126 10.35 -9.29 6.31
CA ALA A 126 9.12 -8.55 6.10
C ALA A 126 8.23 -8.61 7.36
N ARG A 127 8.07 -9.81 7.92
CA ARG A 127 7.26 -10.00 9.13
C ARG A 127 7.85 -9.28 10.34
N ARG A 128 9.18 -9.35 10.55
CA ARG A 128 9.87 -8.64 11.63
C ARG A 128 9.66 -7.14 11.53
N LEU A 129 9.81 -6.55 10.35
CA LEU A 129 9.59 -5.11 10.15
C LEU A 129 8.14 -4.70 10.46
N LEU A 130 7.15 -5.50 10.06
CA LEU A 130 5.74 -5.22 10.35
C LEU A 130 5.43 -5.27 11.86
N VAL A 131 6.00 -6.25 12.58
CA VAL A 131 5.87 -6.34 14.04
C VAL A 131 6.52 -5.14 14.71
N GLU A 132 7.71 -4.71 14.27
CA GLU A 132 8.38 -3.51 14.80
C GLU A 132 7.57 -2.24 14.52
N CYS A 133 6.98 -2.10 13.32
CA CYS A 133 6.05 -0.98 13.03
C CYS A 133 4.87 -0.97 14.02
N ALA A 134 4.24 -2.12 14.25
CA ALA A 134 3.14 -2.24 15.21
C ALA A 134 3.58 -1.93 16.65
N ARG A 135 4.78 -2.37 17.06
CA ARG A 135 5.39 -2.05 18.37
C ARG A 135 5.62 -0.56 18.55
N LEU A 136 6.03 0.13 17.50
CA LEU A 136 6.14 1.59 17.48
C LEU A 136 4.78 2.30 17.47
N GLY A 137 3.67 1.57 17.28
CA GLY A 137 2.34 2.14 17.08
C GLY A 137 2.17 2.80 15.70
N VAL A 138 2.94 2.38 14.70
CA VAL A 138 2.88 2.87 13.31
C VAL A 138 2.08 1.89 12.48
N PRO A 139 0.89 2.27 11.96
CA PRO A 139 0.13 1.44 11.03
C PRO A 139 0.93 1.19 9.76
N ALA A 140 0.89 -0.05 9.24
CA ALA A 140 1.64 -0.43 8.04
C ALA A 140 0.72 -0.80 6.88
N ALA A 141 1.17 -0.48 5.67
CA ALA A 141 0.49 -0.74 4.41
C ALA A 141 1.41 -1.39 3.38
N SER A 142 0.94 -2.42 2.66
CA SER A 142 1.71 -3.03 1.57
C SER A 142 0.88 -3.23 0.31
N GLU A 143 1.56 -3.41 -0.83
CA GLU A 143 0.94 -3.93 -2.05
C GLU A 143 0.80 -5.45 -1.91
N ILE A 144 -0.36 -5.96 -2.26
CA ILE A 144 -0.61 -7.40 -2.35
C ILE A 144 -0.37 -7.80 -3.80
N LEU A 145 0.79 -8.42 -4.05
CA LEU A 145 1.23 -8.76 -5.39
C LEU A 145 1.20 -10.26 -5.66
N ASP A 146 1.86 -11.06 -4.83
CA ASP A 146 1.83 -12.52 -4.91
C ASP A 146 0.54 -13.07 -4.26
N LEU A 147 0.13 -14.27 -4.65
CA LEU A 147 -1.08 -14.92 -4.14
C LEU A 147 -0.83 -15.77 -2.90
N ALA A 148 0.40 -16.20 -2.65
CA ALA A 148 0.79 -17.05 -1.53
C ALA A 148 1.39 -16.23 -0.37
N THR A 149 2.24 -15.25 -0.66
CA THR A 149 2.98 -14.47 0.35
C THR A 149 2.09 -13.75 1.37
N PRO A 150 0.86 -13.28 1.05
CA PRO A 150 -0.01 -12.63 2.03
C PRO A 150 -0.36 -13.50 3.24
N GLN A 151 -0.37 -14.84 3.10
CA GLN A 151 -0.66 -15.75 4.21
C GLN A 151 0.37 -15.63 5.35
N TYR A 152 1.57 -15.15 5.04
CA TYR A 152 2.68 -15.02 5.98
C TYR A 152 2.69 -13.71 6.76
N TYR A 153 2.05 -12.63 6.25
CA TYR A 153 2.17 -11.31 6.86
C TYR A 153 0.93 -10.41 6.81
N ALA A 154 -0.10 -10.75 6.01
CA ALA A 154 -1.23 -9.84 5.79
C ALA A 154 -2.04 -9.53 7.05
N GLU A 155 -2.00 -10.39 8.08
CA GLU A 155 -2.65 -10.12 9.36
C GLU A 155 -2.01 -8.94 10.10
N LEU A 156 -0.77 -8.56 9.76
CA LEU A 156 -0.04 -7.43 10.34
C LEU A 156 -0.28 -6.10 9.61
N LEU A 157 -0.99 -6.12 8.48
CA LEU A 157 -1.28 -4.91 7.71
C LEU A 157 -2.51 -4.19 8.25
N SER A 158 -2.43 -2.87 8.32
CA SER A 158 -3.56 -1.98 8.61
C SER A 158 -4.33 -1.60 7.35
N TRP A 159 -3.67 -1.61 6.19
CA TRP A 159 -4.22 -1.31 4.87
C TRP A 159 -3.41 -2.02 3.79
N GLY A 160 -4.05 -2.30 2.65
CA GLY A 160 -3.38 -2.88 1.50
C GLY A 160 -3.76 -2.20 0.18
N ALA A 161 -2.94 -2.42 -0.86
CA ALA A 161 -3.23 -1.98 -2.22
C ALA A 161 -3.14 -3.13 -3.21
N ILE A 162 -4.02 -3.11 -4.22
CA ILE A 162 -3.89 -3.87 -5.45
C ILE A 162 -3.34 -2.91 -6.51
N GLY A 163 -2.20 -3.26 -7.08
CA GLY A 163 -1.47 -2.42 -8.02
C GLY A 163 -2.16 -2.28 -9.39
N ALA A 164 -1.73 -1.28 -10.15
CA ALA A 164 -2.30 -0.99 -11.46
C ALA A 164 -2.17 -2.14 -12.48
N ARG A 165 -1.15 -3.00 -12.31
CA ARG A 165 -0.91 -4.16 -13.20
C ARG A 165 -1.73 -5.39 -12.80
N THR A 166 -2.26 -5.42 -11.59
CA THR A 166 -2.98 -6.56 -11.01
C THR A 166 -4.48 -6.29 -10.77
N THR A 167 -4.93 -5.05 -10.89
CA THR A 167 -6.35 -4.68 -10.73
C THR A 167 -7.28 -5.41 -11.71
N GLU A 168 -6.80 -5.78 -12.90
CA GLU A 168 -7.58 -6.55 -13.88
C GLU A 168 -7.63 -8.05 -13.56
N SER A 169 -6.73 -8.56 -12.73
CA SER A 169 -6.62 -9.98 -12.41
C SER A 169 -7.79 -10.48 -11.57
N PRO A 170 -8.57 -11.47 -12.06
CA PRO A 170 -9.64 -12.08 -11.27
C PRO A 170 -9.15 -12.69 -9.96
N LEU A 171 -7.93 -13.25 -9.95
CA LEU A 171 -7.34 -13.88 -8.78
C LEU A 171 -7.05 -12.88 -7.65
N HIS A 172 -6.54 -11.68 -8.01
CA HIS A 172 -6.32 -10.60 -7.02
C HIS A 172 -7.64 -10.05 -6.48
N ARG A 173 -8.70 -9.98 -7.29
CA ARG A 173 -10.04 -9.56 -6.84
C ARG A 173 -10.65 -10.58 -5.87
N GLN A 174 -10.50 -11.88 -6.15
CA GLN A 174 -10.92 -12.95 -5.25
C GLN A 174 -10.13 -12.91 -3.93
N MET A 175 -8.81 -12.80 -3.99
CA MET A 175 -7.96 -12.68 -2.80
C MET A 175 -8.32 -11.44 -1.96
N ALA A 176 -8.57 -10.29 -2.60
CA ALA A 176 -9.00 -9.07 -1.91
C ALA A 176 -10.28 -9.27 -1.10
N SER A 177 -11.21 -10.12 -1.57
CA SER A 177 -12.44 -10.46 -0.85
C SER A 177 -12.21 -11.19 0.47
N ALA A 178 -11.03 -11.82 0.65
CA ALA A 178 -10.66 -12.60 1.83
C ALA A 178 -9.84 -11.82 2.85
N LEU A 179 -9.19 -10.71 2.43
CA LEU A 179 -8.27 -9.97 3.30
C LEU A 179 -9.02 -9.16 4.36
N SER A 180 -8.51 -9.20 5.58
CA SER A 180 -9.14 -8.56 6.75
C SER A 180 -8.86 -7.05 6.85
N ALA A 181 -7.95 -6.51 6.03
CA ALA A 181 -7.65 -5.08 5.96
C ALA A 181 -8.49 -4.38 4.88
N PRO A 182 -8.84 -3.10 5.02
CA PRO A 182 -9.32 -2.29 3.90
C PRO A 182 -8.31 -2.27 2.76
N LEU A 183 -8.79 -2.29 1.50
CA LEU A 183 -7.95 -2.41 0.31
C LEU A 183 -8.26 -1.36 -0.75
N GLY A 184 -7.21 -0.72 -1.26
CA GLY A 184 -7.31 0.20 -2.38
C GLY A 184 -6.98 -0.47 -3.72
N PHE A 185 -7.87 -0.35 -4.71
CA PHE A 185 -7.58 -0.74 -6.08
C PHE A 185 -7.10 0.47 -6.89
N LYS A 186 -5.87 0.41 -7.41
CA LYS A 186 -5.38 1.43 -8.34
C LYS A 186 -6.06 1.28 -9.69
N ASN A 187 -6.46 2.39 -10.32
CA ASN A 187 -6.82 2.32 -11.73
C ASN A 187 -5.64 1.77 -12.55
N PRO A 188 -5.89 0.99 -13.63
CA PRO A 188 -4.84 0.40 -14.45
C PRO A 188 -3.97 1.46 -15.14
N THR A 189 -2.83 1.04 -15.70
CA THR A 189 -1.89 1.94 -16.40
C THR A 189 -2.51 2.67 -17.58
N SER A 190 -3.51 2.06 -18.24
CA SER A 190 -4.32 2.72 -19.28
C SER A 190 -5.12 3.93 -18.78
N GLY A 191 -5.32 4.06 -17.47
CA GLY A 191 -6.17 5.11 -16.89
C GLY A 191 -7.67 4.76 -16.86
N LYS A 192 -8.10 3.59 -17.36
CA LYS A 192 -9.52 3.21 -17.44
C LYS A 192 -10.13 2.99 -16.04
N LEU A 193 -10.94 3.95 -15.62
CA LEU A 193 -11.53 3.99 -14.29
C LEU A 193 -12.45 2.78 -14.00
N GLN A 194 -13.28 2.38 -14.98
CA GLN A 194 -14.27 1.31 -14.83
C GLN A 194 -13.67 0.00 -14.35
N THR A 195 -12.46 -0.33 -14.81
CA THR A 195 -11.73 -1.54 -14.40
C THR A 195 -11.54 -1.64 -12.88
N ALA A 196 -11.19 -0.52 -12.23
CA ALA A 196 -11.01 -0.50 -10.78
C ALA A 196 -12.35 -0.48 -10.04
N VAL A 197 -13.38 0.16 -10.59
CA VAL A 197 -14.74 0.11 -10.05
C VAL A 197 -15.27 -1.32 -10.07
N ASP A 198 -15.10 -2.03 -11.19
CA ASP A 198 -15.49 -3.45 -11.31
C ASP A 198 -14.71 -4.33 -10.31
N ALA A 199 -13.43 -4.04 -10.08
CA ALA A 199 -12.61 -4.77 -9.12
C ALA A 199 -13.13 -4.61 -7.69
N ILE A 200 -13.54 -3.40 -7.30
CA ILE A 200 -14.14 -3.11 -5.98
C ILE A 200 -15.44 -3.88 -5.82
N LEU A 201 -16.33 -3.83 -6.83
CA LEU A 201 -17.61 -4.55 -6.82
C LEU A 201 -17.41 -6.06 -6.67
N VAL A 202 -16.46 -6.63 -7.41
CA VAL A 202 -16.13 -8.06 -7.36
C VAL A 202 -15.55 -8.42 -5.98
N ALA A 203 -14.59 -7.67 -5.47
CA ALA A 203 -13.97 -7.94 -4.17
C ALA A 203 -14.95 -7.81 -2.98
N ALA A 204 -16.01 -7.04 -3.13
CA ALA A 204 -17.07 -6.91 -2.12
C ALA A 204 -18.02 -8.13 -2.07
N GLN A 205 -17.93 -9.05 -3.03
CA GLN A 205 -18.78 -10.26 -3.07
C GLN A 205 -18.09 -11.47 -2.44
N SER A 206 -18.87 -12.49 -2.09
CA SER A 206 -18.39 -13.80 -1.68
C SER A 206 -17.77 -14.54 -2.85
N HIS A 207 -16.62 -15.17 -2.62
CA HIS A 207 -15.90 -16.00 -3.60
C HIS A 207 -15.53 -17.34 -3.00
N ARG A 208 -15.32 -18.35 -3.88
CA ARG A 208 -14.80 -19.65 -3.52
C ARG A 208 -13.64 -20.00 -4.44
N PHE A 209 -12.43 -20.20 -3.85
CA PHE A 209 -11.21 -20.39 -4.63
C PHE A 209 -10.17 -21.21 -3.84
N PRO A 210 -9.19 -21.84 -4.55
CA PRO A 210 -8.07 -22.52 -3.92
C PRO A 210 -7.15 -21.52 -3.20
N SER A 211 -6.63 -21.90 -2.03
CA SER A 211 -5.66 -21.11 -1.27
C SER A 211 -4.76 -22.03 -0.45
N ILE A 212 -3.87 -21.47 0.35
CA ILE A 212 -3.00 -22.16 1.27
C ILE A 212 -3.43 -21.86 2.71
N SER A 213 -3.56 -22.89 3.55
CA SER A 213 -3.85 -22.73 4.97
C SER A 213 -2.64 -22.25 5.76
N LEU A 214 -2.85 -21.89 7.03
CA LEU A 214 -1.75 -21.57 7.93
C LEU A 214 -0.77 -22.73 8.14
N ASP A 215 -1.24 -23.96 7.97
CA ASP A 215 -0.41 -25.18 8.07
C ASP A 215 0.19 -25.59 6.71
N GLY A 216 0.21 -24.71 5.71
CA GLY A 216 0.82 -24.95 4.42
C GLY A 216 0.07 -25.89 3.49
N ARG A 217 -1.18 -26.27 3.80
CA ARG A 217 -1.98 -27.19 3.00
C ARG A 217 -2.83 -26.46 1.97
N ALA A 218 -2.97 -27.05 0.79
CA ALA A 218 -3.94 -26.60 -0.20
C ALA A 218 -5.37 -26.75 0.36
N ILE A 219 -6.14 -25.68 0.33
CA ILE A 219 -7.53 -25.63 0.83
C ILE A 219 -8.43 -24.92 -0.18
N VAL A 220 -9.73 -25.06 0.01
CA VAL A 220 -10.74 -24.21 -0.63
C VAL A 220 -11.27 -23.21 0.39
N VAL A 221 -11.12 -21.92 0.08
CA VAL A 221 -11.64 -20.83 0.90
C VAL A 221 -12.98 -20.37 0.34
N THR A 222 -13.94 -20.10 1.21
CA THR A 222 -15.16 -19.37 0.89
C THR A 222 -15.15 -18.05 1.68
N THR A 223 -15.22 -16.91 1.01
CA THR A 223 -15.13 -15.57 1.62
C THR A 223 -16.50 -14.98 1.86
N THR A 224 -16.56 -13.89 2.63
CA THR A 224 -17.79 -13.09 2.81
C THR A 224 -17.81 -11.83 1.95
N GLY A 225 -16.71 -11.54 1.27
CA GLY A 225 -16.47 -10.27 0.60
C GLY A 225 -15.81 -9.22 1.52
N ASN A 226 -15.13 -8.25 0.92
CA ASN A 226 -14.50 -7.13 1.62
C ASN A 226 -15.20 -5.81 1.26
N PRO A 227 -16.08 -5.29 2.11
CA PRO A 227 -16.85 -4.07 1.85
C PRO A 227 -16.01 -2.78 1.96
N ASP A 228 -14.78 -2.88 2.45
CA ASP A 228 -13.88 -1.75 2.69
C ASP A 228 -12.92 -1.50 1.51
N CYS A 229 -13.22 -2.10 0.36
CA CYS A 229 -12.49 -1.85 -0.88
C CYS A 229 -12.83 -0.48 -1.46
N HIS A 230 -11.83 0.22 -2.02
CA HIS A 230 -11.98 1.59 -2.52
C HIS A 230 -11.03 1.88 -3.69
N LEU A 231 -11.23 3.04 -4.33
CA LEU A 231 -10.50 3.46 -5.51
C LEU A 231 -9.26 4.29 -5.16
N ILE A 232 -8.15 4.03 -5.87
CA ILE A 232 -6.94 4.86 -5.88
C ILE A 232 -6.74 5.41 -7.30
N LEU A 233 -6.72 6.73 -7.45
CA LEU A 233 -6.38 7.42 -8.68
C LEU A 233 -4.85 7.61 -8.75
N ARG A 234 -4.21 7.02 -9.78
CA ARG A 234 -2.74 7.05 -9.97
C ARG A 234 -2.30 7.68 -11.30
N GLY A 235 -3.25 8.30 -12.03
CA GLY A 235 -3.04 8.71 -13.40
C GLY A 235 -3.04 7.53 -14.39
N GLY A 236 -2.77 7.79 -15.64
CA GLY A 236 -2.75 6.79 -16.70
C GLY A 236 -2.00 7.27 -17.94
N GLU A 237 -2.10 6.51 -19.03
CA GLU A 237 -1.51 6.86 -20.33
C GLU A 237 -2.03 8.20 -20.87
N SER A 238 -3.27 8.56 -20.55
CA SER A 238 -3.87 9.86 -20.91
C SER A 238 -3.42 11.03 -20.03
N GLY A 239 -2.61 10.78 -19.01
CA GLY A 239 -2.07 11.78 -18.09
C GLY A 239 -2.54 11.65 -16.64
N PRO A 240 -2.32 12.70 -15.84
CA PRO A 240 -2.76 12.79 -14.45
C PRO A 240 -4.30 12.70 -14.30
N ASN A 241 -4.79 12.28 -13.13
CA ASN A 241 -6.22 12.24 -12.79
C ASN A 241 -6.51 12.65 -11.32
N HIS A 242 -5.71 13.58 -10.80
CA HIS A 242 -5.85 14.11 -9.44
C HIS A 242 -6.62 15.44 -9.38
N ASP A 243 -6.91 16.06 -10.52
CA ASP A 243 -7.65 17.31 -10.60
C ASP A 243 -9.13 17.16 -10.20
N ALA A 244 -9.78 18.27 -9.89
CA ALA A 244 -11.16 18.28 -9.39
C ALA A 244 -12.18 17.64 -10.36
N ALA A 245 -12.00 17.79 -11.67
CA ALA A 245 -12.88 17.21 -12.66
C ALA A 245 -12.73 15.68 -12.72
N SER A 246 -11.49 15.18 -12.70
CA SER A 246 -11.17 13.75 -12.64
C SER A 246 -11.70 13.11 -11.36
N VAL A 247 -11.52 13.78 -10.21
CA VAL A 247 -12.07 13.32 -8.92
C VAL A 247 -13.61 13.26 -8.98
N ALA A 248 -14.26 14.29 -9.48
CA ALA A 248 -15.72 14.32 -9.60
C ALA A 248 -16.25 13.21 -10.51
N ALA A 249 -15.58 12.94 -11.64
CA ALA A 249 -15.94 11.85 -12.55
C ALA A 249 -15.77 10.48 -11.87
N ALA A 250 -14.69 10.27 -11.11
CA ALA A 250 -14.46 9.05 -10.35
C ALA A 250 -15.54 8.83 -9.28
N VAL A 251 -15.87 9.87 -8.52
CA VAL A 251 -16.91 9.83 -7.49
C VAL A 251 -18.30 9.54 -8.09
N ALA A 252 -18.60 10.11 -9.25
CA ALA A 252 -19.86 9.84 -9.97
C ALA A 252 -19.93 8.36 -10.39
N ALA A 253 -18.86 7.78 -10.92
CA ALA A 253 -18.80 6.37 -11.29
C ALA A 253 -18.95 5.44 -10.07
N LEU A 254 -18.26 5.73 -8.95
CA LEU A 254 -18.39 4.98 -7.70
C LEU A 254 -19.82 5.04 -7.14
N ARG A 255 -20.46 6.22 -7.18
CA ARG A 255 -21.84 6.41 -6.73
C ARG A 255 -22.81 5.62 -7.58
N ALA A 256 -22.65 5.65 -8.91
CA ALA A 256 -23.46 4.86 -9.85
C ALA A 256 -23.32 3.36 -9.62
N ALA A 257 -22.15 2.91 -9.17
CA ALA A 257 -21.88 1.51 -8.83
C ALA A 257 -22.35 1.11 -7.42
N GLY A 258 -22.81 2.04 -6.58
CA GLY A 258 -23.25 1.75 -5.22
C GLY A 258 -22.13 1.42 -4.23
N VAL A 259 -20.89 1.84 -4.53
CA VAL A 259 -19.73 1.68 -3.65
C VAL A 259 -19.36 3.02 -3.01
N PRO A 260 -18.52 3.05 -1.94
CA PRO A 260 -18.16 4.29 -1.26
C PRO A 260 -17.65 5.36 -2.25
N PRO A 261 -18.34 6.49 -2.42
CA PRO A 261 -18.05 7.48 -3.45
C PRO A 261 -16.94 8.44 -3.01
N ARG A 262 -15.77 7.88 -2.63
CA ARG A 262 -14.60 8.61 -2.19
C ARG A 262 -13.35 7.97 -2.75
N VAL A 263 -12.29 8.76 -2.95
CA VAL A 263 -11.07 8.33 -3.63
C VAL A 263 -9.82 8.63 -2.80
N MET A 264 -8.80 7.82 -2.99
CA MET A 264 -7.43 8.13 -2.60
C MET A 264 -6.66 8.62 -3.84
N ILE A 265 -5.79 9.61 -3.68
CA ILE A 265 -4.90 10.11 -4.74
C ILE A 265 -3.48 9.59 -4.50
N ASP A 266 -2.96 8.81 -5.44
CA ASP A 266 -1.55 8.48 -5.51
C ASP A 266 -0.80 9.65 -6.16
N CYS A 267 -0.02 10.40 -5.38
CA CYS A 267 0.70 11.59 -5.85
C CYS A 267 1.94 11.25 -6.70
N SER A 268 2.36 9.98 -6.71
CA SER A 268 3.45 9.46 -7.54
C SER A 268 2.95 9.02 -8.93
N HIS A 269 3.71 8.16 -9.60
CA HIS A 269 3.38 7.49 -10.86
C HIS A 269 2.99 8.46 -11.99
N ALA A 270 1.87 8.23 -12.69
CA ALA A 270 1.46 9.09 -13.78
C ALA A 270 0.88 10.44 -13.31
N ASN A 271 0.41 10.54 -12.07
CA ASN A 271 -0.01 11.81 -11.50
C ASN A 271 1.14 12.82 -11.36
N SER A 272 2.36 12.35 -11.09
CA SER A 272 3.59 13.17 -11.10
C SER A 272 4.29 13.19 -12.47
N GLY A 273 3.72 12.52 -13.49
CA GLY A 273 4.38 12.36 -14.79
C GLY A 273 5.65 11.50 -14.72
N GLY A 274 5.79 10.66 -13.69
CA GLY A 274 6.97 9.82 -13.45
C GLY A 274 8.16 10.55 -12.82
N ASP A 275 8.03 11.84 -12.51
CA ASP A 275 9.05 12.61 -11.77
C ASP A 275 8.64 12.73 -10.30
N PHE A 276 9.34 12.04 -9.41
CA PHE A 276 9.07 12.06 -7.98
C PHE A 276 9.08 13.46 -7.36
N ARG A 277 9.85 14.41 -7.91
CA ARG A 277 9.95 15.78 -7.42
C ARG A 277 8.63 16.55 -7.57
N ARG A 278 7.73 16.07 -8.42
CA ARG A 278 6.40 16.68 -8.64
C ARG A 278 5.34 16.18 -7.64
N GLN A 279 5.63 15.18 -6.81
CA GLN A 279 4.68 14.72 -5.80
C GLN A 279 4.20 15.82 -4.85
N PRO A 280 5.07 16.74 -4.33
CA PRO A 280 4.62 17.84 -3.50
C PRO A 280 3.65 18.78 -4.22
N GLN A 281 3.81 19.01 -5.52
CA GLN A 281 2.88 19.82 -6.29
C GLN A 281 1.52 19.13 -6.43
N VAL A 282 1.50 17.83 -6.73
CA VAL A 282 0.25 17.03 -6.78
C VAL A 282 -0.45 17.07 -5.42
N ALA A 283 0.30 16.91 -4.32
CA ALA A 283 -0.25 17.02 -2.97
C ALA A 283 -0.79 18.41 -2.65
N ALA A 284 -0.16 19.48 -3.17
CA ALA A 284 -0.64 20.85 -3.02
C ALA A 284 -1.97 21.07 -3.75
N ASP A 285 -2.13 20.54 -4.97
CA ASP A 285 -3.37 20.61 -5.73
C ASP A 285 -4.51 19.86 -4.99
N VAL A 286 -4.20 18.69 -4.41
CA VAL A 286 -5.14 17.94 -3.57
C VAL A 286 -5.49 18.71 -2.29
N ALA A 287 -4.49 19.32 -1.63
CA ALA A 287 -4.68 20.14 -0.45
C ALA A 287 -5.61 21.34 -0.71
N ALA A 288 -5.47 22.00 -1.88
CA ALA A 288 -6.35 23.09 -2.29
C ALA A 288 -7.81 22.63 -2.45
N GLN A 289 -8.04 21.46 -3.07
CA GLN A 289 -9.39 20.88 -3.19
C GLN A 289 -10.01 20.60 -1.81
N ILE A 290 -9.23 20.04 -0.89
CA ILE A 290 -9.67 19.75 0.48
C ILE A 290 -9.97 21.05 1.23
N ALA A 291 -9.06 22.03 1.20
CA ALA A 291 -9.22 23.31 1.87
C ALA A 291 -10.44 24.09 1.36
N GLY A 292 -10.79 23.94 0.07
CA GLY A 292 -12.02 24.48 -0.54
C GLY A 292 -13.31 23.78 -0.13
N GLY A 293 -13.27 22.85 0.82
CA GLY A 293 -14.47 22.14 1.35
C GLY A 293 -14.69 20.75 0.77
N GLY A 294 -13.83 20.26 -0.13
CA GLY A 294 -13.92 18.94 -0.76
C GLY A 294 -13.91 17.80 0.26
N LYS A 295 -14.80 16.82 0.10
CA LYS A 295 -14.96 15.65 0.98
C LYS A 295 -14.69 14.33 0.26
N ASP A 296 -14.57 14.39 -1.05
CA ASP A 296 -14.50 13.21 -1.92
C ASP A 296 -13.13 12.53 -1.89
N ILE A 297 -12.08 13.29 -1.55
CA ILE A 297 -10.74 12.76 -1.33
C ILE A 297 -10.60 12.41 0.17
N PHE A 298 -10.44 11.11 0.45
CA PHE A 298 -10.24 10.63 1.82
C PHE A 298 -8.80 10.33 2.15
N GLY A 299 -7.91 10.26 1.16
CA GLY A 299 -6.52 9.94 1.38
C GLY A 299 -5.60 10.28 0.23
N VAL A 300 -4.30 10.29 0.53
CA VAL A 300 -3.21 10.44 -0.44
C VAL A 300 -2.15 9.38 -0.22
N MET A 301 -1.39 9.05 -1.28
CA MET A 301 -0.22 8.18 -1.22
C MET A 301 1.00 8.92 -1.74
N LEU A 302 2.12 8.78 -1.03
CA LEU A 302 3.42 9.39 -1.34
C LEU A 302 4.51 8.33 -1.38
N GLU A 303 5.38 8.37 -2.36
CA GLU A 303 6.66 7.65 -2.36
C GLU A 303 7.74 8.54 -1.77
N SER A 304 8.16 8.21 -0.55
CA SER A 304 9.05 9.00 0.30
C SER A 304 10.11 8.13 0.97
N HIS A 305 11.32 8.63 1.11
CA HIS A 305 12.36 7.94 1.87
C HIS A 305 13.16 8.94 2.72
N LEU A 306 14.16 8.46 3.49
CA LEU A 306 15.04 9.31 4.29
C LEU A 306 15.82 10.29 3.42
N VAL A 307 16.34 9.79 2.28
CA VAL A 307 17.09 10.56 1.26
C VAL A 307 16.30 10.58 -0.03
N GLU A 308 16.23 11.73 -0.66
CA GLU A 308 15.49 11.89 -1.93
C GLU A 308 16.18 11.18 -3.11
N GLY A 309 15.37 10.86 -4.11
CA GLY A 309 15.83 10.32 -5.37
C GLY A 309 15.79 8.81 -5.44
N ARG A 310 16.63 8.28 -6.31
CA ARG A 310 16.86 6.84 -6.49
C ARG A 310 18.31 6.58 -6.85
N GLN A 311 18.76 5.37 -6.59
CA GLN A 311 20.05 4.84 -6.99
C GLN A 311 19.88 3.51 -7.73
N ASN A 312 20.87 3.11 -8.49
CA ASN A 312 20.88 1.82 -9.12
C ASN A 312 21.47 0.78 -8.18
N LEU A 313 20.88 -0.40 -8.14
CA LEU A 313 21.53 -1.56 -7.51
C LEU A 313 22.75 -1.92 -8.34
N GLY A 314 23.95 -1.67 -7.77
CA GLY A 314 25.22 -2.07 -8.37
C GLY A 314 25.53 -3.53 -8.09
N SER A 315 26.77 -3.93 -8.34
CA SER A 315 27.28 -5.28 -8.01
C SER A 315 27.61 -5.47 -6.52
N ASP A 316 27.75 -4.40 -5.77
CA ASP A 316 28.06 -4.42 -4.34
C ASP A 316 27.01 -3.61 -3.54
N PRO A 317 26.12 -4.29 -2.82
CA PRO A 317 25.11 -3.62 -1.98
C PRO A 317 25.69 -2.72 -0.88
N ALA A 318 26.94 -2.94 -0.45
CA ALA A 318 27.59 -2.12 0.58
C ALA A 318 27.86 -0.67 0.10
N THR A 319 27.83 -0.42 -1.20
CA THR A 319 28.02 0.91 -1.80
C THR A 319 26.75 1.74 -1.87
N LEU A 320 25.59 1.16 -1.51
CA LEU A 320 24.33 1.87 -1.56
C LEU A 320 24.27 3.02 -0.55
N CYS A 321 23.71 4.13 -0.98
CA CYS A 321 23.39 5.25 -0.11
C CYS A 321 22.27 4.84 0.86
N TYR A 322 22.53 4.88 2.15
CA TYR A 322 21.56 4.57 3.19
C TYR A 322 20.31 5.45 3.07
N GLY A 323 19.15 4.82 3.13
CA GLY A 323 17.88 5.54 3.10
C GLY A 323 17.48 6.13 1.75
N GLN A 324 18.12 5.74 0.63
CA GLN A 324 17.75 6.13 -0.72
C GLN A 324 17.19 4.94 -1.51
N SER A 325 16.10 5.14 -2.24
CA SER A 325 15.41 4.10 -3.00
C SER A 325 16.28 3.43 -4.08
N ILE A 326 16.19 2.11 -4.24
CA ILE A 326 16.78 1.33 -5.35
C ILE A 326 15.76 1.00 -6.45
N THR A 327 14.53 1.51 -6.34
CA THR A 327 13.47 1.32 -7.35
C THR A 327 13.04 2.67 -7.93
N ASP A 328 11.80 3.11 -7.73
CA ASP A 328 11.38 4.41 -8.23
C ASP A 328 11.85 5.53 -7.30
N GLY A 329 12.04 6.74 -7.85
CA GLY A 329 12.47 7.90 -7.07
C GLY A 329 11.46 8.29 -5.99
N CYS A 330 11.97 8.64 -4.82
CA CYS A 330 11.18 9.07 -3.67
C CYS A 330 11.49 10.54 -3.34
N ILE A 331 10.53 11.27 -2.79
CA ILE A 331 10.83 12.55 -2.12
C ILE A 331 11.59 12.28 -0.81
N GLY A 332 12.43 13.22 -0.38
CA GLY A 332 13.17 13.13 0.87
C GLY A 332 12.29 13.42 2.09
N TRP A 333 12.85 13.15 3.27
CA TRP A 333 12.13 13.31 4.55
C TRP A 333 11.64 14.74 4.77
N GLU A 334 12.46 15.75 4.53
CA GLU A 334 12.10 17.17 4.75
C GLU A 334 10.94 17.61 3.85
N ALA A 335 10.96 17.20 2.57
CA ALA A 335 9.86 17.46 1.65
C ALA A 335 8.58 16.75 2.11
N THR A 336 8.70 15.54 2.66
CA THR A 336 7.57 14.79 3.20
C THR A 336 6.93 15.53 4.37
N VAL A 337 7.72 16.01 5.32
CA VAL A 337 7.22 16.80 6.45
C VAL A 337 6.44 18.03 5.96
N GLY A 338 6.99 18.77 5.00
CA GLY A 338 6.30 19.93 4.40
C GLY A 338 4.94 19.55 3.78
N VAL A 339 4.87 18.42 3.08
CA VAL A 339 3.61 17.92 2.51
C VAL A 339 2.62 17.52 3.61
N LEU A 340 3.06 16.86 4.66
CA LEU A 340 2.18 16.49 5.79
C LEU A 340 1.61 17.73 6.48
N ASP A 341 2.41 18.74 6.75
CA ASP A 341 1.98 19.99 7.37
C ASP A 341 0.95 20.73 6.48
N GLN A 342 1.19 20.78 5.17
CA GLN A 342 0.25 21.38 4.20
C GLN A 342 -1.09 20.64 4.15
N LEU A 343 -1.09 19.30 4.11
CA LEU A 343 -2.29 18.50 4.10
C LEU A 343 -3.08 18.62 5.40
N ALA A 344 -2.39 18.66 6.55
CA ALA A 344 -3.04 18.88 7.85
C ALA A 344 -3.75 20.24 7.91
N GLU A 345 -3.09 21.29 7.45
CA GLU A 345 -3.69 22.62 7.41
C GLU A 345 -4.90 22.68 6.44
N ALA A 346 -4.85 21.97 5.32
CA ALA A 346 -5.99 21.86 4.40
C ALA A 346 -7.21 21.21 5.06
N VAL A 347 -7.02 20.15 5.86
CA VAL A 347 -8.11 19.51 6.64
C VAL A 347 -8.65 20.48 7.69
N ARG A 348 -7.77 21.18 8.41
CA ARG A 348 -8.19 22.21 9.40
C ARG A 348 -8.95 23.36 8.73
N ALA A 349 -8.51 23.83 7.56
CA ALA A 349 -9.22 24.84 6.78
C ALA A 349 -10.61 24.36 6.36
N ARG A 350 -10.74 23.13 5.87
CA ARG A 350 -12.03 22.52 5.55
C ARG A 350 -12.99 22.51 6.74
N ARG A 351 -12.48 22.22 7.94
CA ARG A 351 -13.29 22.21 9.18
C ARG A 351 -13.77 23.60 9.56
N ARG A 352 -12.92 24.64 9.40
CA ARG A 352 -13.32 26.03 9.65
C ARG A 352 -14.46 26.49 8.75
N LEU A 353 -14.45 26.13 7.45
CA LEU A 353 -15.56 26.44 6.54
C LEU A 353 -16.90 25.86 6.97
N ARG A 354 -16.88 24.70 7.65
CA ARG A 354 -18.09 24.04 8.17
C ARG A 354 -18.62 24.68 9.45
N GLY A 355 -17.73 25.19 10.30
CA GLY A 355 -18.09 25.85 11.57
C GLY A 355 -18.64 27.26 11.38
N THR A 356 -18.38 27.92 10.26
CA THR A 356 -18.87 29.27 9.94
C THR A 356 -20.22 29.26 9.21
N GLY A 357 -20.78 28.11 8.84
CA GLY A 357 -22.04 27.94 8.13
C GLY A 357 -23.18 27.34 8.95
N ALA A 358 -23.04 27.28 10.29
CA ALA A 358 -24.07 26.77 11.21
C ALA A 358 -24.75 27.92 11.98
#